data_31687f6cb1d7d8082d07b467112ba6b1
#
_entry.id   31687f6cb1d7d8082d07b467112ba6b1
#
_cell.length_a   1.000
_cell.length_b   1.000
_cell.length_c   1.000
_cell.angle_alpha   90.00
_cell.angle_beta   90.00
_cell.angle_gamma   90.00
#
_symmetry.space_group_name_H-M   'P 1'
#
loop_
_entity.id
_entity.type
_entity.pdbx_description
1 polymer ?
#
loop_
_entity_poly.entity_id
_entity_poly.type
_entity_poly.pdbx_seq_one_letter_code
_entity_poly.pdbx_strand_id
1 'polypeptide(L)'
;MKAIVLREPGAPLVLEEIPDPQPGPGEAVAKVLACGAGLTVHHARAGRLNVATPRVLGHEITGEIVATGPDVTGLRRGDGVTAYFYMTCGECRWCRIDRETLCENFRGYVGREIDGGYAEYIKLPASSFIKLPDGLDWRKHPAEAGVICDAIATPVKVTRKARIAPTDTVAVFGAGGGLGVHMLQVARWVHARKVIAVDLAAAKFEACVKAGADITIDASEGRVGEQLLEATGGKGIDVAVDFVSAPSTAEAALAALGKGGRYVTLGGHGGTFTAYPGEMLRRELELLGSRYATKEEVVESLELVARGELWPMVTEKVPLEQAEALHQRLDKALVTGRAALMVT
;
A
#
# COMPACT_ATOMS: atom_id res chain seq x y z
N MET A 1 5.63 27.24 3.43
CA MET A 1 5.92 25.90 3.96
C MET A 1 6.97 25.19 3.11
N LYS A 2 7.78 24.34 3.72
CA LYS A 2 8.67 23.43 2.99
C LYS A 2 7.89 22.29 2.35
N ALA A 3 8.25 21.94 1.11
CA ALA A 3 7.68 20.82 0.38
C ALA A 3 8.72 20.18 -0.54
N ILE A 4 8.56 18.88 -0.78
CA ILE A 4 9.33 18.14 -1.78
C ILE A 4 8.52 18.10 -3.07
N VAL A 5 9.02 18.76 -4.10
CA VAL A 5 8.31 18.96 -5.37
C VAL A 5 8.94 18.13 -6.48
N LEU A 6 8.12 17.40 -7.22
CA LEU A 6 8.46 16.83 -8.52
C LEU A 6 8.15 17.86 -9.60
N ARG A 7 9.19 18.41 -10.23
CA ARG A 7 9.05 19.44 -11.28
C ARG A 7 8.68 18.84 -12.64
N GLU A 8 9.27 17.70 -12.95
CA GLU A 8 9.06 16.97 -14.19
C GLU A 8 9.15 15.46 -13.93
N PRO A 9 8.37 14.63 -14.62
CA PRO A 9 8.47 13.17 -14.52
C PRO A 9 9.89 12.68 -14.82
N GLY A 10 10.46 11.89 -13.92
CA GLY A 10 11.83 11.39 -14.03
C GLY A 10 12.91 12.31 -13.48
N ALA A 11 12.59 13.56 -13.16
CA ALA A 11 13.54 14.48 -12.53
C ALA A 11 13.73 14.16 -11.02
N PRO A 12 14.83 14.59 -10.40
CA PRO A 12 14.99 14.50 -8.96
C PRO A 12 13.91 15.29 -8.21
N LEU A 13 13.57 14.80 -7.03
CA LEU A 13 12.72 15.50 -6.08
C LEU A 13 13.49 16.67 -5.46
N VAL A 14 12.87 17.85 -5.40
CA VAL A 14 13.51 19.08 -4.95
C VAL A 14 12.78 19.65 -3.72
N LEU A 15 13.54 20.02 -2.69
CA LEU A 15 13.01 20.78 -1.55
C LEU A 15 12.79 22.23 -1.96
N GLU A 16 11.58 22.74 -1.74
CA GLU A 16 11.20 24.12 -2.08
C GLU A 16 10.37 24.75 -0.96
N GLU A 17 10.35 26.06 -0.92
CA GLU A 17 9.39 26.83 -0.16
C GLU A 17 8.21 27.21 -1.05
N ILE A 18 7.01 26.79 -0.65
CA ILE A 18 5.76 27.10 -1.34
C ILE A 18 4.77 27.79 -0.37
N PRO A 19 3.74 28.49 -0.85
CA PRO A 19 2.75 29.12 0.02
C PRO A 19 2.07 28.12 0.96
N ASP A 20 1.77 28.56 2.18
CA ASP A 20 0.98 27.78 3.12
C ASP A 20 -0.46 27.64 2.61
N PRO A 21 -1.03 26.42 2.65
CA PRO A 21 -2.39 26.22 2.18
C PRO A 21 -3.40 26.84 3.15
N GLN A 22 -4.43 27.48 2.59
CA GLN A 22 -5.57 28.00 3.36
C GLN A 22 -6.83 27.17 3.02
N PRO A 23 -7.60 26.73 4.03
CA PRO A 23 -8.80 25.92 3.75
C PRO A 23 -9.95 26.78 3.25
N GLY A 24 -10.55 26.39 2.12
CA GLY A 24 -11.82 26.90 1.63
C GLY A 24 -13.03 26.18 2.26
N PRO A 25 -14.26 26.49 1.81
CA PRO A 25 -15.46 25.81 2.28
C PRO A 25 -15.37 24.28 2.09
N GLY A 26 -15.67 23.52 3.15
CA GLY A 26 -15.62 22.06 3.14
C GLY A 26 -14.20 21.45 3.13
N GLU A 27 -13.13 22.26 3.20
CA GLU A 27 -11.74 21.82 3.25
C GLU A 27 -11.14 21.88 4.65
N ALA A 28 -10.12 21.10 4.89
CA ALA A 28 -9.31 21.18 6.10
C ALA A 28 -7.81 21.17 5.75
N VAL A 29 -6.99 21.71 6.64
CA VAL A 29 -5.54 21.68 6.56
C VAL A 29 -5.01 20.85 7.73
N ALA A 30 -4.15 19.90 7.44
CA ALA A 30 -3.41 19.17 8.45
C ALA A 30 -1.92 19.53 8.37
N LYS A 31 -1.29 19.70 9.53
CA LYS A 31 0.17 19.66 9.68
C LYS A 31 0.60 18.21 9.52
N VAL A 32 1.48 17.91 8.59
CA VAL A 32 2.00 16.57 8.37
C VAL A 32 3.10 16.29 9.39
N LEU A 33 3.06 15.11 10.00
CA LEU A 33 4.09 14.61 10.92
C LEU A 33 4.97 13.57 10.25
N ALA A 34 4.38 12.74 9.40
CA ALA A 34 5.10 11.76 8.61
C ALA A 34 4.31 11.42 7.34
N CYS A 35 5.03 11.00 6.31
CA CYS A 35 4.44 10.47 5.09
C CYS A 35 5.20 9.23 4.63
N GLY A 36 4.50 8.12 4.43
CA GLY A 36 5.07 6.89 3.91
C GLY A 36 5.63 7.04 2.50
N ALA A 37 6.69 6.29 2.23
CA ALA A 37 7.36 6.24 0.94
C ALA A 37 7.33 4.81 0.40
N GLY A 38 6.68 4.63 -0.74
CA GLY A 38 6.52 3.33 -1.39
C GLY A 38 6.76 3.37 -2.88
N LEU A 39 6.72 2.21 -3.52
CA LEU A 39 7.00 2.06 -4.95
C LEU A 39 6.01 2.82 -5.84
N THR A 40 4.75 3.00 -5.43
CA THR A 40 3.79 3.81 -6.20
C THR A 40 4.28 5.26 -6.34
N VAL A 41 4.76 5.87 -5.24
CA VAL A 41 5.33 7.22 -5.26
C VAL A 41 6.62 7.25 -6.07
N HIS A 42 7.46 6.21 -5.93
CA HIS A 42 8.67 6.07 -6.74
C HIS A 42 8.36 5.97 -8.24
N HIS A 43 7.34 5.19 -8.63
CA HIS A 43 6.93 5.09 -10.04
C HIS A 43 6.39 6.42 -10.58
N ALA A 44 5.70 7.21 -9.76
CA ALA A 44 5.28 8.56 -10.11
C ALA A 44 6.49 9.47 -10.34
N ARG A 45 7.44 9.49 -9.41
CA ARG A 45 8.72 10.22 -9.54
C ARG A 45 9.48 9.81 -10.79
N ALA A 46 9.60 8.51 -11.05
CA ALA A 46 10.35 7.98 -12.20
C ALA A 46 9.63 8.15 -13.56
N GLY A 47 8.48 8.80 -13.60
CA GLY A 47 7.70 8.98 -14.84
C GLY A 47 7.03 7.72 -15.38
N ARG A 48 6.98 6.64 -14.58
CA ARG A 48 6.30 5.38 -14.95
C ARG A 48 4.79 5.45 -14.73
N LEU A 49 4.32 6.43 -13.95
CA LEU A 49 2.92 6.79 -13.78
C LEU A 49 2.72 8.22 -14.24
N ASN A 50 1.57 8.47 -14.87
CA ASN A 50 1.22 9.82 -15.30
C ASN A 50 0.91 10.69 -14.07
N VAL A 51 1.64 11.79 -13.92
CA VAL A 51 1.48 12.79 -12.85
C VAL A 51 1.55 14.17 -13.47
N ALA A 52 0.55 14.99 -13.18
CA ALA A 52 0.57 16.39 -13.60
C ALA A 52 1.56 17.16 -12.71
N THR A 53 2.64 17.64 -13.30
CA THR A 53 3.70 18.40 -12.61
C THR A 53 3.56 19.92 -12.84
N PRO A 54 4.03 20.77 -11.92
CA PRO A 54 4.72 20.42 -10.68
C PRO A 54 3.77 19.76 -9.66
N ARG A 55 4.31 18.84 -8.80
CA ARG A 55 3.49 18.10 -7.85
C ARG A 55 4.26 17.80 -6.56
N VAL A 56 3.60 17.96 -5.41
CA VAL A 56 4.02 17.38 -4.13
C VAL A 56 3.52 15.93 -4.09
N LEU A 57 4.42 14.98 -3.92
CA LEU A 57 4.08 13.56 -3.89
C LEU A 57 3.70 13.08 -2.48
N GLY A 58 3.42 11.77 -2.32
CA GLY A 58 3.14 11.12 -1.04
C GLY A 58 1.66 11.09 -0.67
N HIS A 59 1.17 9.92 -0.24
CA HIS A 59 -0.25 9.71 0.07
C HIS A 59 -0.49 8.95 1.39
N GLU A 60 0.52 8.42 2.03
CA GLU A 60 0.43 7.71 3.32
C GLU A 60 0.75 8.66 4.46
N ILE A 61 -0.22 9.42 4.94
CA ILE A 61 -0.03 10.62 5.74
C ILE A 61 -0.50 10.41 7.16
N THR A 62 0.31 10.81 8.13
CA THR A 62 -0.13 11.15 9.48
C THR A 62 -0.04 12.64 9.65
N GLY A 63 -1.13 13.26 10.08
CA GLY A 63 -1.17 14.69 10.34
C GLY A 63 -2.05 15.06 11.54
N GLU A 64 -1.92 16.32 11.93
CA GLU A 64 -2.78 16.96 12.93
C GLU A 64 -3.57 18.09 12.27
N ILE A 65 -4.89 18.13 12.42
CA ILE A 65 -5.72 19.23 11.90
C ILE A 65 -5.31 20.54 12.56
N VAL A 66 -4.94 21.51 11.75
CA VAL A 66 -4.54 22.86 12.21
C VAL A 66 -5.53 23.95 11.83
N ALA A 67 -6.31 23.73 10.77
CA ALA A 67 -7.35 24.66 10.33
C ALA A 67 -8.47 23.91 9.59
N THR A 68 -9.70 24.42 9.73
CA THR A 68 -10.86 23.99 8.96
C THR A 68 -11.53 25.17 8.32
N GLY A 69 -11.99 25.00 7.08
CA GLY A 69 -12.80 25.99 6.40
C GLY A 69 -14.24 26.03 6.92
N PRO A 70 -15.06 26.97 6.40
CA PRO A 70 -16.49 26.98 6.68
C PRO A 70 -17.14 25.64 6.32
N ASP A 71 -18.26 25.33 7.03
CA ASP A 71 -19.11 24.14 6.81
C ASP A 71 -18.43 22.78 7.08
N VAL A 72 -17.21 22.76 7.63
CA VAL A 72 -16.57 21.51 8.06
C VAL A 72 -17.16 21.07 9.38
N THR A 73 -17.73 19.87 9.38
CA THR A 73 -18.22 19.18 10.59
C THR A 73 -17.40 17.91 10.82
N GLY A 74 -17.33 17.46 12.08
CA GLY A 74 -16.66 16.21 12.43
C GLY A 74 -15.14 16.29 12.59
N LEU A 75 -14.46 17.33 12.11
CA LEU A 75 -13.04 17.61 12.33
C LEU A 75 -12.85 18.90 13.14
N ARG A 76 -11.85 18.89 14.02
CA ARG A 76 -11.45 20.05 14.81
C ARG A 76 -9.93 20.12 14.93
N ARG A 77 -9.42 21.32 15.21
CA ARG A 77 -8.00 21.52 15.49
C ARG A 77 -7.52 20.57 16.60
N GLY A 78 -6.38 19.92 16.36
CA GLY A 78 -5.78 18.95 17.27
C GLY A 78 -6.17 17.49 16.99
N ASP A 79 -7.16 17.23 16.13
CA ASP A 79 -7.49 15.86 15.71
C ASP A 79 -6.34 15.25 14.93
N GLY A 80 -5.89 14.04 15.34
CA GLY A 80 -4.97 13.21 14.55
C GLY A 80 -5.71 12.58 13.38
N VAL A 81 -5.11 12.64 12.20
CA VAL A 81 -5.74 12.16 10.96
C VAL A 81 -4.76 11.43 10.06
N THR A 82 -5.30 10.50 9.26
CA THR A 82 -4.69 10.03 8.02
C THR A 82 -5.53 10.50 6.83
N ALA A 83 -5.00 10.40 5.62
CA ALA A 83 -5.73 10.75 4.41
C ALA A 83 -6.25 9.51 3.68
N TYR A 84 -7.54 9.49 3.36
CA TYR A 84 -8.06 8.62 2.30
C TYR A 84 -7.68 9.22 0.95
N PHE A 85 -6.73 8.63 0.29
CA PHE A 85 -6.06 9.26 -0.86
C PHE A 85 -6.81 9.13 -2.20
N TYR A 86 -7.99 8.48 -2.21
CA TYR A 86 -8.90 8.44 -3.34
C TYR A 86 -9.89 9.60 -3.30
N MET A 87 -9.90 10.45 -4.32
CA MET A 87 -10.90 11.50 -4.49
C MET A 87 -12.13 10.96 -5.21
N THR A 88 -13.03 10.37 -4.46
CA THR A 88 -14.25 9.72 -4.97
C THR A 88 -15.45 10.63 -4.92
N CYS A 89 -16.48 10.37 -5.73
CA CYS A 89 -17.67 11.22 -5.79
C CYS A 89 -18.67 10.99 -4.65
N GLY A 90 -18.62 9.82 -3.99
CA GLY A 90 -19.55 9.46 -2.92
C GLY A 90 -20.95 9.04 -3.36
N GLU A 91 -21.34 9.22 -4.63
CA GLU A 91 -22.73 9.10 -5.11
C GLU A 91 -22.97 8.08 -6.22
N CYS A 92 -21.91 7.66 -6.96
CA CYS A 92 -22.08 6.65 -8.01
C CYS A 92 -22.41 5.28 -7.41
N ARG A 93 -22.84 4.34 -8.26
CA ARG A 93 -23.21 2.98 -7.82
C ARG A 93 -22.14 2.30 -6.96
N TRP A 94 -20.87 2.50 -7.30
CA TRP A 94 -19.76 1.86 -6.60
C TRP A 94 -19.50 2.51 -5.23
N CYS A 95 -19.60 3.83 -5.13
CA CYS A 95 -19.48 4.54 -3.87
C CYS A 95 -20.61 4.17 -2.89
N ARG A 96 -21.85 3.96 -3.41
CA ARG A 96 -23.01 3.62 -2.59
C ARG A 96 -23.00 2.21 -2.01
N ILE A 97 -22.13 1.34 -2.49
CA ILE A 97 -21.95 -0.04 -2.03
C ILE A 97 -20.56 -0.30 -1.47
N ASP A 98 -19.89 0.75 -0.99
CA ASP A 98 -18.58 0.71 -0.34
C ASP A 98 -17.49 0.03 -1.20
N ARG A 99 -17.54 0.31 -2.52
CA ARG A 99 -16.54 -0.10 -3.51
C ARG A 99 -15.98 1.10 -4.26
N GLU A 100 -15.76 2.19 -3.56
CA GLU A 100 -15.36 3.49 -4.10
C GLU A 100 -13.99 3.48 -4.79
N THR A 101 -13.17 2.46 -4.61
CA THR A 101 -11.96 2.23 -5.44
C THR A 101 -12.29 2.02 -6.93
N LEU A 102 -13.57 1.76 -7.24
CA LEU A 102 -14.13 1.63 -8.59
C LEU A 102 -14.99 2.85 -8.98
N CYS A 103 -14.85 3.99 -8.31
CA CYS A 103 -15.64 5.19 -8.53
C CYS A 103 -15.65 5.59 -10.01
N GLU A 104 -16.85 5.80 -10.57
CA GLU A 104 -17.05 6.20 -11.99
C GLU A 104 -16.68 7.66 -12.22
N ASN A 105 -16.83 8.51 -11.19
CA ASN A 105 -16.50 9.94 -11.23
C ASN A 105 -15.26 10.22 -10.36
N PHE A 106 -14.22 9.41 -10.56
CA PHE A 106 -12.97 9.52 -9.83
C PHE A 106 -12.24 10.83 -10.19
N ARG A 107 -11.85 11.62 -9.18
CA ARG A 107 -11.26 12.95 -9.32
C ARG A 107 -9.74 12.97 -9.17
N GLY A 108 -9.11 11.84 -8.91
CA GLY A 108 -7.66 11.73 -8.77
C GLY A 108 -7.20 11.17 -7.42
N TYR A 109 -5.88 11.11 -7.26
CA TYR A 109 -5.20 10.65 -6.05
C TYR A 109 -4.46 11.80 -5.36
N VAL A 110 -4.42 11.77 -4.04
CA VAL A 110 -3.46 12.55 -3.26
C VAL A 110 -2.04 12.11 -3.64
N GLY A 111 -1.17 13.08 -3.87
CA GLY A 111 0.20 12.85 -4.32
C GLY A 111 0.37 12.55 -5.82
N ARG A 112 -0.70 12.70 -6.63
CA ARG A 112 -0.62 12.56 -8.10
C ARG A 112 -1.38 13.66 -8.85
N GLU A 113 -2.69 13.68 -8.77
CA GLU A 113 -3.53 14.74 -9.34
C GLU A 113 -3.72 15.90 -8.34
N ILE A 114 -3.60 15.61 -7.05
CA ILE A 114 -3.70 16.56 -5.94
C ILE A 114 -2.39 16.50 -5.16
N ASP A 115 -1.95 17.62 -4.59
CA ASP A 115 -0.73 17.66 -3.79
C ASP A 115 -0.82 16.73 -2.59
N GLY A 116 0.31 16.08 -2.28
CA GLY A 116 0.43 15.04 -1.28
C GLY A 116 1.14 15.50 -0.01
N GLY A 117 1.56 14.51 0.79
CA GLY A 117 2.10 14.70 2.13
C GLY A 117 3.61 14.87 2.24
N TYR A 118 4.34 15.01 1.14
CA TYR A 118 5.77 15.37 1.20
C TYR A 118 5.95 16.86 1.41
N ALA A 119 5.25 17.41 2.40
CA ALA A 119 5.24 18.81 2.77
C ALA A 119 4.88 18.99 4.24
N GLU A 120 5.16 20.18 4.81
CA GLU A 120 4.80 20.49 6.20
C GLU A 120 3.28 20.53 6.43
N TYR A 121 2.50 20.88 5.41
CA TYR A 121 1.04 20.93 5.49
C TYR A 121 0.40 20.34 4.25
N ILE A 122 -0.78 19.76 4.44
CA ILE A 122 -1.63 19.28 3.35
C ILE A 122 -3.05 19.82 3.51
N LYS A 123 -3.63 20.26 2.38
CA LYS A 123 -5.03 20.68 2.30
C LYS A 123 -5.83 19.70 1.46
N LEU A 124 -6.93 19.19 1.99
CA LEU A 124 -7.84 18.28 1.32
C LEU A 124 -9.30 18.63 1.65
N PRO A 125 -10.27 18.12 0.88
CA PRO A 125 -11.65 18.05 1.35
C PRO A 125 -11.71 17.38 2.73
N ALA A 126 -12.43 17.94 3.67
CA ALA A 126 -12.52 17.41 5.04
C ALA A 126 -12.97 15.94 5.08
N SER A 127 -13.83 15.54 4.13
CA SER A 127 -14.30 14.16 3.97
C SER A 127 -13.19 13.15 3.58
N SER A 128 -12.04 13.63 3.11
CA SER A 128 -10.89 12.78 2.79
C SER A 128 -9.99 12.50 3.99
N PHE A 129 -10.17 13.20 5.10
CA PHE A 129 -9.47 12.89 6.33
C PHE A 129 -10.24 11.83 7.14
N ILE A 130 -9.50 10.85 7.64
CA ILE A 130 -9.99 9.83 8.57
C ILE A 130 -9.32 10.09 9.91
N LYS A 131 -10.12 10.21 10.98
CA LYS A 131 -9.56 10.36 12.33
C LYS A 131 -8.83 9.10 12.75
N LEU A 132 -7.68 9.28 13.37
CA LEU A 132 -6.94 8.20 13.99
C LEU A 132 -7.63 7.80 15.31
N PRO A 133 -7.76 6.50 15.59
CA PRO A 133 -8.40 6.03 16.81
C PRO A 133 -7.59 6.36 18.07
N ASP A 134 -8.25 6.56 19.20
CA ASP A 134 -7.64 6.94 20.49
C ASP A 134 -6.59 5.93 20.99
N GLY A 135 -6.73 4.64 20.64
CA GLY A 135 -5.78 3.59 21.00
C GLY A 135 -4.46 3.62 20.23
N LEU A 136 -4.33 4.46 19.21
CA LEU A 136 -3.11 4.62 18.39
C LEU A 136 -2.35 5.88 18.82
N ASP A 137 -1.20 5.71 19.47
CA ASP A 137 -0.31 6.84 19.81
C ASP A 137 0.41 7.37 18.55
N TRP A 138 -0.35 8.03 17.70
CA TRP A 138 0.11 8.54 16.42
C TRP A 138 1.14 9.68 16.55
N ARG A 139 1.20 10.38 17.70
CA ARG A 139 2.24 11.40 17.95
C ARG A 139 3.60 10.75 18.20
N LYS A 140 3.61 9.61 18.88
CA LYS A 140 4.81 8.83 19.14
C LYS A 140 5.23 7.99 17.93
N HIS A 141 4.26 7.51 17.15
CA HIS A 141 4.44 6.59 16.03
C HIS A 141 3.85 7.15 14.72
N PRO A 142 4.21 8.39 14.30
CA PRO A 142 3.58 9.00 13.13
C PRO A 142 3.89 8.26 11.82
N ALA A 143 5.08 7.71 11.68
CA ALA A 143 5.45 6.95 10.49
C ALA A 143 4.59 5.70 10.33
N GLU A 144 4.41 4.94 11.43
CA GLU A 144 3.57 3.75 11.46
C GLU A 144 2.10 4.10 11.19
N ALA A 145 1.57 5.13 11.85
CA ALA A 145 0.19 5.55 11.67
C ALA A 145 -0.13 5.94 10.22
N GLY A 146 0.79 6.65 9.55
CA GLY A 146 0.59 7.10 8.17
C GLY A 146 0.50 5.98 7.15
N VAL A 147 1.31 4.94 7.29
CA VAL A 147 1.36 3.86 6.31
C VAL A 147 0.19 2.87 6.41
N ILE A 148 -0.62 2.94 7.47
CA ILE A 148 -1.76 2.02 7.66
C ILE A 148 -2.75 2.13 6.50
N CYS A 149 -3.01 3.33 6.01
CA CYS A 149 -4.04 3.60 4.98
C CYS A 149 -3.77 2.89 3.64
N ASP A 150 -2.54 2.44 3.39
CA ASP A 150 -2.18 1.63 2.23
C ASP A 150 -1.50 0.32 2.64
N ALA A 151 -0.39 0.39 3.38
CA ALA A 151 0.46 -0.77 3.62
C ALA A 151 -0.22 -1.88 4.46
N ILE A 152 -1.18 -1.58 5.33
CA ILE A 152 -2.02 -2.54 6.06
C ILE A 152 -3.37 -2.74 5.37
N ALA A 153 -4.04 -1.64 4.99
CA ALA A 153 -5.40 -1.71 4.46
C ALA A 153 -5.49 -2.46 3.12
N THR A 154 -4.48 -2.31 2.25
CA THR A 154 -4.41 -3.07 0.99
C THR A 154 -4.32 -4.59 1.23
N PRO A 155 -3.42 -5.12 2.08
CA PRO A 155 -3.43 -6.53 2.51
C PRO A 155 -4.75 -6.99 3.13
N VAL A 156 -5.38 -6.21 4.02
CA VAL A 156 -6.68 -6.55 4.62
C VAL A 156 -7.73 -6.75 3.54
N LYS A 157 -7.84 -5.83 2.56
CA LYS A 157 -8.71 -6.03 1.40
C LYS A 157 -8.40 -7.29 0.61
N VAL A 158 -7.11 -7.60 0.40
CA VAL A 158 -6.69 -8.79 -0.35
C VAL A 158 -7.19 -10.07 0.31
N THR A 159 -7.15 -10.17 1.65
CA THR A 159 -7.65 -11.38 2.33
C THR A 159 -9.12 -11.64 2.04
N ARG A 160 -9.94 -10.59 2.01
CA ARG A 160 -11.36 -10.66 1.65
C ARG A 160 -11.56 -10.98 0.18
N LYS A 161 -10.82 -10.28 -0.69
CA LYS A 161 -10.89 -10.48 -2.14
C LYS A 161 -10.54 -11.90 -2.53
N ALA A 162 -9.50 -12.47 -1.93
CA ALA A 162 -9.05 -13.84 -2.13
C ALA A 162 -9.80 -14.85 -1.27
N ARG A 163 -10.63 -14.40 -0.32
CA ARG A 163 -11.33 -15.27 0.64
C ARG A 163 -10.36 -16.21 1.37
N ILE A 164 -9.24 -15.64 1.85
CA ILE A 164 -8.23 -16.43 2.55
C ILE A 164 -8.84 -17.06 3.81
N ALA A 165 -8.68 -18.37 3.92
CA ALA A 165 -9.22 -19.19 4.99
C ALA A 165 -8.11 -19.86 5.81
N PRO A 166 -8.41 -20.33 7.04
CA PRO A 166 -7.44 -21.04 7.88
C PRO A 166 -6.88 -22.34 7.28
N THR A 167 -7.51 -22.85 6.23
CA THR A 167 -7.04 -24.04 5.50
C THR A 167 -6.05 -23.73 4.39
N ASP A 168 -5.90 -22.45 4.02
CA ASP A 168 -5.15 -22.03 2.84
C ASP A 168 -3.63 -21.97 3.09
N THR A 169 -2.88 -22.35 2.08
CA THR A 169 -1.47 -22.04 1.90
C THR A 169 -1.38 -20.80 1.01
N VAL A 170 -0.80 -19.74 1.54
CA VAL A 170 -0.70 -18.42 0.88
C VAL A 170 0.75 -18.17 0.49
N ALA A 171 1.02 -17.90 -0.79
CA ALA A 171 2.31 -17.40 -1.26
C ALA A 171 2.23 -15.91 -1.58
N VAL A 172 3.19 -15.14 -1.10
CA VAL A 172 3.29 -13.69 -1.30
C VAL A 172 4.52 -13.39 -2.14
N PHE A 173 4.33 -12.83 -3.34
CA PHE A 173 5.40 -12.40 -4.25
C PHE A 173 5.74 -10.93 -4.00
N GLY A 174 7.05 -10.61 -3.96
CA GLY A 174 7.54 -9.32 -3.49
C GLY A 174 7.38 -9.17 -1.97
N ALA A 175 7.55 -10.28 -1.25
CA ALA A 175 7.24 -10.44 0.17
C ALA A 175 8.05 -9.51 1.07
N GLY A 176 9.29 -9.18 0.72
CA GLY A 176 10.14 -8.27 1.49
C GLY A 176 9.88 -6.79 1.24
N GLY A 177 8.96 -6.46 0.34
CA GLY A 177 8.57 -5.08 0.04
C GLY A 177 7.54 -4.50 1.01
N GLY A 178 7.23 -3.20 0.81
CA GLY A 178 6.36 -2.44 1.72
C GLY A 178 4.94 -2.99 1.89
N LEU A 179 4.34 -3.60 0.87
CA LEU A 179 3.04 -4.29 0.96
C LEU A 179 3.23 -5.76 1.34
N GLY A 180 4.30 -6.39 0.85
CA GLY A 180 4.54 -7.81 1.03
C GLY A 180 4.69 -8.22 2.49
N VAL A 181 5.54 -7.53 3.27
CA VAL A 181 5.73 -7.85 4.70
C VAL A 181 4.43 -7.72 5.50
N HIS A 182 3.58 -6.74 5.15
CA HIS A 182 2.30 -6.57 5.81
C HIS A 182 1.28 -7.63 5.35
N MET A 183 1.35 -8.08 4.09
CA MET A 183 0.53 -9.20 3.63
C MET A 183 0.86 -10.50 4.39
N LEU A 184 2.15 -10.74 4.70
CA LEU A 184 2.54 -11.87 5.54
C LEU A 184 1.91 -11.77 6.93
N GLN A 185 1.95 -10.59 7.59
CA GLN A 185 1.30 -10.36 8.87
C GLN A 185 -0.21 -10.57 8.81
N VAL A 186 -0.86 -10.01 7.78
CA VAL A 186 -2.32 -10.11 7.63
C VAL A 186 -2.75 -11.54 7.30
N ALA A 187 -1.96 -12.29 6.51
CA ALA A 187 -2.21 -13.71 6.25
C ALA A 187 -2.15 -14.53 7.55
N ARG A 188 -1.23 -14.19 8.48
CA ARG A 188 -1.20 -14.78 9.82
C ARG A 188 -2.35 -14.36 10.69
N TRP A 189 -2.74 -13.10 10.64
CA TRP A 189 -3.88 -12.58 11.39
C TRP A 189 -5.19 -13.31 11.02
N VAL A 190 -5.40 -13.63 9.75
CA VAL A 190 -6.54 -14.46 9.31
C VAL A 190 -6.29 -15.96 9.48
N HIS A 191 -5.23 -16.35 10.19
CA HIS A 191 -4.88 -17.73 10.51
C HIS A 191 -4.63 -18.64 9.30
N ALA A 192 -4.11 -18.12 8.18
CA ALA A 192 -3.71 -18.95 7.06
C ALA A 192 -2.83 -20.13 7.53
N ARG A 193 -3.09 -21.34 7.03
CA ARG A 193 -2.42 -22.56 7.45
C ARG A 193 -0.91 -22.49 7.26
N LYS A 194 -0.47 -21.95 6.12
CA LYS A 194 0.94 -21.77 5.77
C LYS A 194 1.12 -20.48 4.98
N VAL A 195 2.18 -19.74 5.29
CA VAL A 195 2.53 -18.50 4.62
C VAL A 195 3.93 -18.63 4.02
N ILE A 196 4.05 -18.46 2.70
CA ILE A 196 5.29 -18.58 1.95
C ILE A 196 5.67 -17.20 1.41
N ALA A 197 6.86 -16.73 1.74
CA ALA A 197 7.43 -15.49 1.23
C ALA A 197 8.29 -15.77 -0.01
N VAL A 198 8.02 -15.07 -1.11
CA VAL A 198 8.80 -15.15 -2.36
C VAL A 198 9.37 -13.76 -2.65
N ASP A 199 10.70 -13.63 -2.71
CA ASP A 199 11.37 -12.35 -3.03
C ASP A 199 12.70 -12.62 -3.77
N LEU A 200 13.19 -11.61 -4.49
CA LEU A 200 14.51 -11.65 -5.17
C LEU A 200 15.68 -11.38 -4.22
N ALA A 201 15.42 -10.79 -3.06
CA ALA A 201 16.43 -10.31 -2.14
C ALA A 201 16.44 -11.14 -0.86
N ALA A 202 17.30 -12.15 -0.78
CA ALA A 202 17.46 -13.01 0.40
C ALA A 202 17.76 -12.22 1.69
N ALA A 203 18.41 -11.05 1.59
CA ALA A 203 18.65 -10.15 2.71
C ALA A 203 17.35 -9.67 3.41
N LYS A 204 16.19 -9.80 2.77
CA LYS A 204 14.87 -9.43 3.35
C LYS A 204 14.17 -10.60 4.06
N PHE A 205 14.67 -11.82 3.97
CA PHE A 205 13.99 -13.00 4.50
C PHE A 205 13.84 -13.00 6.01
N GLU A 206 14.80 -12.47 6.74
CA GLU A 206 14.67 -12.32 8.21
C GLU A 206 13.44 -11.49 8.57
N ALA A 207 13.20 -10.39 7.85
CA ALA A 207 12.01 -9.58 8.05
C ALA A 207 10.72 -10.30 7.63
N CYS A 208 10.76 -11.10 6.57
CA CYS A 208 9.63 -11.93 6.15
C CYS A 208 9.26 -12.97 7.21
N VAL A 209 10.25 -13.63 7.81
CA VAL A 209 10.03 -14.60 8.90
C VAL A 209 9.45 -13.89 10.14
N LYS A 210 10.00 -12.73 10.53
CA LYS A 210 9.44 -11.90 11.62
C LYS A 210 8.00 -11.47 11.33
N ALA A 211 7.66 -11.23 10.07
CA ALA A 211 6.31 -10.89 9.63
C ALA A 211 5.36 -12.09 9.57
N GLY A 212 5.85 -13.32 9.78
CA GLY A 212 5.02 -14.52 9.89
C GLY A 212 5.15 -15.50 8.73
N ALA A 213 6.15 -15.38 7.86
CA ALA A 213 6.42 -16.42 6.87
C ALA A 213 6.93 -17.71 7.51
N ASP A 214 6.40 -18.87 7.09
CA ASP A 214 6.88 -20.19 7.47
C ASP A 214 8.06 -20.64 6.60
N ILE A 215 8.02 -20.21 5.33
CA ILE A 215 9.00 -20.59 4.31
C ILE A 215 9.38 -19.34 3.53
N THR A 216 10.64 -19.22 3.16
CA THR A 216 11.14 -18.21 2.25
C THR A 216 11.69 -18.87 0.98
N ILE A 217 11.39 -18.30 -0.18
CA ILE A 217 11.87 -18.77 -1.49
C ILE A 217 12.62 -17.62 -2.17
N ASP A 218 13.88 -17.90 -2.52
CA ASP A 218 14.70 -16.96 -3.29
C ASP A 218 14.37 -17.05 -4.77
N ALA A 219 13.66 -16.06 -5.26
CA ALA A 219 13.26 -16.00 -6.67
C ALA A 219 14.44 -15.72 -7.62
N SER A 220 15.59 -15.28 -7.11
CA SER A 220 16.79 -15.09 -7.92
C SER A 220 17.41 -16.40 -8.42
N GLU A 221 17.14 -17.49 -7.70
CA GLU A 221 17.58 -18.85 -8.09
C GLU A 221 16.75 -19.46 -9.22
N GLY A 222 15.62 -18.81 -9.61
CA GLY A 222 14.69 -19.35 -10.59
C GLY A 222 13.82 -20.48 -10.02
N ARG A 223 13.07 -21.17 -10.92
CA ARG A 223 12.27 -22.34 -10.57
C ARG A 223 11.24 -22.14 -9.43
N VAL A 224 10.79 -20.89 -9.23
CA VAL A 224 9.86 -20.52 -8.11
C VAL A 224 8.62 -21.41 -8.09
N GLY A 225 8.01 -21.70 -9.25
CA GLY A 225 6.84 -22.56 -9.33
C GLY A 225 7.11 -23.98 -8.82
N GLU A 226 8.28 -24.56 -9.13
CA GLU A 226 8.68 -25.89 -8.65
C GLU A 226 8.93 -25.87 -7.14
N GLN A 227 9.65 -24.86 -6.62
CA GLN A 227 9.91 -24.72 -5.20
C GLN A 227 8.60 -24.57 -4.39
N LEU A 228 7.60 -23.85 -4.91
CA LEU A 228 6.27 -23.75 -4.31
C LEU A 228 5.54 -25.09 -4.30
N LEU A 229 5.63 -25.88 -5.37
CA LEU A 229 5.08 -27.25 -5.41
C LEU A 229 5.78 -28.17 -4.40
N GLU A 230 7.11 -28.11 -4.31
CA GLU A 230 7.88 -28.87 -3.32
C GLU A 230 7.47 -28.50 -1.88
N ALA A 231 7.34 -27.19 -1.58
CA ALA A 231 6.92 -26.69 -0.25
C ALA A 231 5.50 -27.12 0.15
N THR A 232 4.70 -27.55 -0.83
CA THR A 232 3.32 -28.01 -0.64
C THR A 232 3.14 -29.54 -0.86
N GLY A 233 4.24 -30.27 -1.03
CA GLY A 233 4.18 -31.73 -1.30
C GLY A 233 3.44 -32.07 -2.59
N GLY A 234 3.58 -31.22 -3.62
CA GLY A 234 2.95 -31.38 -4.93
C GLY A 234 1.48 -30.98 -5.01
N LYS A 235 0.86 -30.56 -3.90
CA LYS A 235 -0.58 -30.17 -3.88
C LYS A 235 -0.82 -28.77 -4.46
N GLY A 236 0.21 -27.92 -4.48
CA GLY A 236 0.13 -26.52 -4.88
C GLY A 236 -0.36 -25.60 -3.76
N ILE A 237 -0.26 -24.30 -4.02
CA ILE A 237 -0.71 -23.24 -3.11
C ILE A 237 -2.20 -22.94 -3.36
N ASP A 238 -2.91 -22.48 -2.33
CA ASP A 238 -4.33 -22.14 -2.43
C ASP A 238 -4.52 -20.68 -2.89
N VAL A 239 -3.61 -19.78 -2.45
CA VAL A 239 -3.65 -18.36 -2.83
C VAL A 239 -2.25 -17.86 -3.16
N ALA A 240 -2.12 -17.20 -4.31
CA ALA A 240 -0.96 -16.40 -4.66
C ALA A 240 -1.33 -14.92 -4.63
N VAL A 241 -0.62 -14.11 -3.84
CA VAL A 241 -0.75 -12.65 -3.81
C VAL A 241 0.49 -12.04 -4.44
N ASP A 242 0.32 -11.35 -5.57
CA ASP A 242 1.43 -10.84 -6.36
C ASP A 242 1.46 -9.31 -6.39
N PHE A 243 2.38 -8.70 -5.63
CA PHE A 243 2.63 -7.27 -5.61
C PHE A 243 3.61 -6.82 -6.71
N VAL A 244 4.25 -7.76 -7.39
CA VAL A 244 5.18 -7.49 -8.51
C VAL A 244 4.42 -7.50 -9.82
N SER A 245 3.64 -8.55 -10.04
CA SER A 245 2.85 -8.81 -11.25
C SER A 245 3.66 -8.71 -12.56
N ALA A 246 4.90 -9.19 -12.50
CA ALA A 246 5.72 -9.41 -13.70
C ALA A 246 5.25 -10.69 -14.40
N PRO A 247 5.50 -10.85 -15.71
CA PRO A 247 5.20 -12.12 -16.42
C PRO A 247 5.74 -13.34 -15.68
N SER A 248 6.98 -13.29 -15.22
CA SER A 248 7.66 -14.39 -14.52
C SER A 248 7.00 -14.74 -13.17
N THR A 249 6.56 -13.74 -12.39
CA THR A 249 5.89 -13.99 -11.10
C THR A 249 4.48 -14.54 -11.30
N ALA A 250 3.74 -13.99 -12.26
CA ALA A 250 2.40 -14.46 -12.60
C ALA A 250 2.41 -15.91 -13.13
N GLU A 251 3.32 -16.24 -14.05
CA GLU A 251 3.45 -17.59 -14.61
C GLU A 251 3.90 -18.59 -13.55
N ALA A 252 4.86 -18.25 -12.70
CA ALA A 252 5.27 -19.10 -11.58
C ALA A 252 4.13 -19.33 -10.58
N ALA A 253 3.37 -18.29 -10.25
CA ALA A 253 2.21 -18.39 -9.38
C ALA A 253 1.13 -19.30 -9.97
N LEU A 254 0.73 -19.10 -11.23
CA LEU A 254 -0.30 -19.89 -11.92
C LEU A 254 0.10 -21.37 -12.05
N ALA A 255 1.38 -21.65 -12.33
CA ALA A 255 1.90 -23.01 -12.38
C ALA A 255 1.80 -23.71 -11.01
N ALA A 256 2.05 -22.98 -9.94
CA ALA A 256 2.08 -23.52 -8.56
C ALA A 256 0.72 -23.54 -7.85
N LEU A 257 -0.34 -22.91 -8.39
CA LEU A 257 -1.67 -22.98 -7.77
C LEU A 257 -2.16 -24.44 -7.71
N GLY A 258 -2.82 -24.82 -6.63
CA GLY A 258 -3.59 -26.04 -6.50
C GLY A 258 -4.96 -25.95 -7.20
N LYS A 259 -5.79 -27.01 -7.09
CA LYS A 259 -7.19 -26.96 -7.54
C LYS A 259 -7.99 -25.96 -6.71
N GLY A 260 -8.83 -25.16 -7.34
CA GLY A 260 -9.58 -24.07 -6.69
C GLY A 260 -8.69 -22.89 -6.29
N GLY A 261 -7.47 -22.84 -6.83
CA GLY A 261 -6.48 -21.82 -6.48
C GLY A 261 -6.84 -20.42 -7.00
N ARG A 262 -6.42 -19.40 -6.26
CA ARG A 262 -6.74 -17.99 -6.51
C ARG A 262 -5.45 -17.19 -6.68
N TYR A 263 -5.28 -16.54 -7.83
CA TYR A 263 -4.20 -15.60 -8.08
C TYR A 263 -4.72 -14.17 -7.95
N VAL A 264 -4.11 -13.36 -7.08
CA VAL A 264 -4.45 -11.95 -6.89
C VAL A 264 -3.31 -11.07 -7.37
N THR A 265 -3.58 -10.23 -8.37
CA THR A 265 -2.63 -9.25 -8.90
C THR A 265 -2.92 -7.85 -8.37
N LEU A 266 -1.87 -7.13 -7.94
CA LEU A 266 -1.92 -5.76 -7.45
C LEU A 266 -0.87 -4.83 -8.09
N GLY A 267 0.07 -5.39 -8.85
CA GLY A 267 1.12 -4.66 -9.56
C GLY A 267 0.87 -4.61 -11.07
N GLY A 268 1.94 -4.60 -11.82
CA GLY A 268 1.91 -4.78 -13.27
C GLY A 268 1.78 -3.48 -14.06
N HIS A 269 2.91 -2.84 -14.33
CA HIS A 269 2.97 -1.68 -15.21
C HIS A 269 3.39 -2.12 -16.60
N GLY A 270 2.40 -2.49 -17.44
CA GLY A 270 2.60 -2.82 -18.86
C GLY A 270 3.07 -4.24 -19.17
N GLY A 271 3.12 -5.13 -18.17
CA GLY A 271 3.41 -6.54 -18.38
C GLY A 271 2.20 -7.34 -18.84
N THR A 272 2.45 -8.43 -19.58
CA THR A 272 1.43 -9.43 -19.97
C THR A 272 1.89 -10.80 -19.51
N PHE A 273 0.96 -11.67 -19.15
CA PHE A 273 1.21 -13.07 -18.83
C PHE A 273 0.21 -13.97 -19.54
N THR A 274 0.55 -15.24 -19.71
CA THR A 274 -0.32 -16.21 -20.37
C THR A 274 -1.08 -17.04 -19.37
N ALA A 275 -2.42 -17.09 -19.50
CA ALA A 275 -3.28 -18.04 -18.80
C ALA A 275 -3.92 -19.01 -19.81
N TYR A 276 -3.91 -20.30 -19.51
CA TYR A 276 -4.46 -21.33 -20.39
C TYR A 276 -5.88 -21.69 -19.96
N PRO A 277 -6.92 -21.40 -20.78
CA PRO A 277 -8.31 -21.67 -20.43
C PRO A 277 -8.57 -23.12 -20.02
N GLY A 278 -7.91 -24.10 -20.66
CA GLY A 278 -8.03 -25.50 -20.31
C GLY A 278 -7.52 -25.85 -18.91
N GLU A 279 -6.43 -25.18 -18.44
CA GLU A 279 -5.93 -25.32 -17.07
C GLU A 279 -6.88 -24.65 -16.08
N MET A 280 -7.36 -23.45 -16.41
CA MET A 280 -8.33 -22.74 -15.58
C MET A 280 -9.59 -23.57 -15.37
N LEU A 281 -10.11 -24.16 -16.44
CA LEU A 281 -11.30 -25.03 -16.37
C LEU A 281 -11.06 -26.28 -15.51
N ARG A 282 -9.97 -27.02 -15.78
CA ARG A 282 -9.71 -28.31 -15.08
C ARG A 282 -9.37 -28.14 -13.61
N ARG A 283 -8.82 -27.00 -13.23
CA ARG A 283 -8.38 -26.71 -11.87
C ARG A 283 -9.27 -25.69 -11.16
N GLU A 284 -10.31 -25.17 -11.83
CA GLU A 284 -11.22 -24.14 -11.32
C GLU A 284 -10.44 -22.94 -10.75
N LEU A 285 -9.46 -22.40 -11.53
CA LEU A 285 -8.63 -21.30 -11.07
C LEU A 285 -9.35 -19.96 -11.19
N GLU A 286 -9.09 -19.06 -10.24
CA GLU A 286 -9.58 -17.70 -10.26
C GLU A 286 -8.43 -16.70 -10.45
N LEU A 287 -8.62 -15.74 -11.37
CA LEU A 287 -7.73 -14.58 -11.56
C LEU A 287 -8.44 -13.33 -11.04
N LEU A 288 -7.86 -12.71 -10.03
CA LEU A 288 -8.47 -11.63 -9.28
C LEU A 288 -7.60 -10.37 -9.35
N GLY A 289 -8.14 -9.27 -9.87
CA GLY A 289 -7.53 -7.95 -9.72
C GLY A 289 -7.93 -7.33 -8.37
N SER A 290 -6.99 -6.74 -7.65
CA SER A 290 -7.27 -5.95 -6.46
C SER A 290 -6.59 -4.59 -6.56
N ARG A 291 -7.19 -3.56 -5.92
CA ARG A 291 -6.69 -2.20 -5.98
C ARG A 291 -6.91 -1.50 -4.66
N TYR A 292 -5.83 -1.22 -3.94
CA TYR A 292 -5.84 -0.50 -2.67
C TYR A 292 -6.94 -0.99 -1.70
N ALA A 293 -7.49 -0.09 -0.85
CA ALA A 293 -8.54 -0.39 0.11
C ALA A 293 -9.71 0.59 -0.01
N THR A 294 -10.88 0.21 0.47
CA THR A 294 -12.02 1.11 0.68
C THR A 294 -11.80 1.95 1.93
N LYS A 295 -12.58 3.01 2.11
CA LYS A 295 -12.49 3.84 3.31
C LYS A 295 -12.81 3.04 4.59
N GLU A 296 -13.78 2.14 4.51
CA GLU A 296 -14.15 1.24 5.61
C GLU A 296 -12.99 0.29 5.96
N GLU A 297 -12.34 -0.30 4.96
CA GLU A 297 -11.17 -1.17 5.16
C GLU A 297 -9.98 -0.40 5.76
N VAL A 298 -9.82 0.89 5.44
CA VAL A 298 -8.82 1.75 6.09
C VAL A 298 -9.18 1.98 7.57
N VAL A 299 -10.44 2.31 7.89
CA VAL A 299 -10.90 2.50 9.28
C VAL A 299 -10.67 1.24 10.09
N GLU A 300 -11.09 0.09 9.58
CA GLU A 300 -10.86 -1.20 10.24
C GLU A 300 -9.36 -1.47 10.47
N SER A 301 -8.53 -1.19 9.48
CA SER A 301 -7.08 -1.40 9.60
C SER A 301 -6.46 -0.51 10.68
N LEU A 302 -6.92 0.72 10.81
CA LEU A 302 -6.52 1.62 11.89
C LEU A 302 -6.91 1.06 13.26
N GLU A 303 -8.11 0.49 13.39
CA GLU A 303 -8.56 -0.12 14.64
C GLU A 303 -7.82 -1.41 14.97
N LEU A 304 -7.49 -2.25 13.97
CA LEU A 304 -6.66 -3.45 14.17
C LEU A 304 -5.28 -3.10 14.74
N VAL A 305 -4.67 -2.04 14.21
CA VAL A 305 -3.38 -1.55 14.73
C VAL A 305 -3.54 -0.93 16.11
N ALA A 306 -4.59 -0.15 16.36
CA ALA A 306 -4.86 0.44 17.66
C ALA A 306 -5.08 -0.60 18.76
N ARG A 307 -5.65 -1.77 18.41
CA ARG A 307 -5.82 -2.91 19.34
C ARG A 307 -4.56 -3.78 19.46
N GLY A 308 -3.50 -3.48 18.71
CA GLY A 308 -2.24 -4.25 18.72
C GLY A 308 -2.32 -5.60 18.01
N GLU A 309 -3.35 -5.85 17.21
CA GLU A 309 -3.50 -7.10 16.43
C GLU A 309 -2.54 -7.13 15.23
N LEU A 310 -2.25 -5.98 14.66
CA LEU A 310 -1.26 -5.76 13.60
C LEU A 310 -0.36 -4.59 13.98
N TRP A 311 0.88 -4.59 13.45
CA TRP A 311 1.77 -3.45 13.63
C TRP A 311 2.58 -3.17 12.36
N PRO A 312 2.55 -1.93 11.81
CA PRO A 312 3.27 -1.60 10.59
C PRO A 312 4.78 -1.75 10.73
N MET A 313 5.40 -2.42 9.76
CA MET A 313 6.85 -2.59 9.70
C MET A 313 7.48 -1.43 8.91
N VAL A 314 7.70 -0.31 9.60
CA VAL A 314 8.44 0.85 9.06
C VAL A 314 9.90 0.73 9.50
N THR A 315 10.78 0.36 8.58
CA THR A 315 12.19 0.05 8.88
C THR A 315 13.11 1.24 8.70
N GLU A 316 12.71 2.22 7.89
CA GLU A 316 13.49 3.42 7.63
C GLU A 316 12.63 4.67 7.87
N LYS A 317 13.15 5.61 8.67
CA LYS A 317 12.56 6.91 8.94
C LYS A 317 13.62 7.96 8.67
N VAL A 318 13.41 8.80 7.68
CA VAL A 318 14.39 9.81 7.28
C VAL A 318 13.73 11.20 7.25
N PRO A 319 14.50 12.29 7.44
CA PRO A 319 13.97 13.64 7.31
C PRO A 319 13.40 13.89 5.92
N LEU A 320 12.46 14.86 5.83
CA LEU A 320 11.80 15.25 4.58
C LEU A 320 12.81 15.58 3.47
N GLU A 321 13.90 16.24 3.81
CA GLU A 321 14.97 16.66 2.90
C GLU A 321 15.70 15.49 2.23
N GLN A 322 15.59 14.28 2.79
CA GLN A 322 16.22 13.07 2.25
C GLN A 322 15.32 12.29 1.30
N ALA A 323 14.19 12.85 0.89
CA ALA A 323 13.21 12.19 0.04
C ALA A 323 13.83 11.61 -1.25
N GLU A 324 14.65 12.38 -1.96
CA GLU A 324 15.29 11.91 -3.19
C GLU A 324 16.22 10.71 -2.95
N ALA A 325 17.07 10.78 -1.92
CA ALA A 325 17.98 9.68 -1.57
C ALA A 325 17.21 8.41 -1.17
N LEU A 326 16.09 8.55 -0.45
CA LEU A 326 15.23 7.43 -0.10
C LEU A 326 14.61 6.79 -1.35
N HIS A 327 14.10 7.60 -2.29
CA HIS A 327 13.53 7.08 -3.54
C HIS A 327 14.55 6.38 -4.43
N GLN A 328 15.81 6.82 -4.43
CA GLN A 328 16.91 6.10 -5.10
C GLN A 328 17.19 4.73 -4.47
N ARG A 329 17.04 4.60 -3.15
CA ARG A 329 17.18 3.31 -2.45
C ARG A 329 15.99 2.39 -2.72
N LEU A 330 14.77 2.93 -2.81
CA LEU A 330 13.57 2.19 -3.22
C LEU A 330 13.72 1.61 -4.63
N ASP A 331 14.27 2.39 -5.58
CA ASP A 331 14.51 1.94 -6.96
C ASP A 331 15.48 0.75 -7.03
N LYS A 332 16.48 0.75 -6.16
CA LYS A 332 17.47 -0.33 -6.03
C LYS A 332 16.99 -1.51 -5.17
N ALA A 333 15.72 -1.54 -4.77
CA ALA A 333 15.14 -2.54 -3.87
C ALA A 333 15.90 -2.71 -2.53
N LEU A 334 16.61 -1.68 -2.06
CA LEU A 334 17.40 -1.71 -0.83
C LEU A 334 16.58 -1.49 0.45
N VAL A 335 15.32 -1.10 0.32
CA VAL A 335 14.42 -0.92 1.47
C VAL A 335 13.68 -2.22 1.74
N THR A 336 13.71 -2.69 2.99
CA THR A 336 12.92 -3.81 3.47
C THR A 336 11.69 -3.28 4.20
N GLY A 337 10.50 -3.83 3.93
CA GLY A 337 9.28 -3.28 4.52
C GLY A 337 8.97 -1.87 4.00
N ARG A 338 8.46 -1.00 4.87
CA ARG A 338 8.08 0.37 4.51
C ARG A 338 9.09 1.39 5.01
N ALA A 339 9.22 2.49 4.27
CA ALA A 339 9.94 3.67 4.70
C ALA A 339 8.99 4.85 4.88
N ALA A 340 9.42 5.87 5.62
CA ALA A 340 8.66 7.10 5.80
C ALA A 340 9.58 8.33 5.87
N LEU A 341 9.08 9.43 5.35
CA LEU A 341 9.63 10.78 5.55
C LEU A 341 9.03 11.35 6.84
N MET A 342 9.91 11.82 7.73
CA MET A 342 9.53 12.53 8.94
C MET A 342 9.51 14.03 8.63
N VAL A 343 8.39 14.65 8.96
CA VAL A 343 8.18 16.09 8.74
C VAL A 343 8.20 16.77 10.11
N THR A 344 9.22 17.60 10.34
CA THR A 344 9.46 18.28 11.64
C THR A 344 9.21 19.78 11.54
#